data_5bb8e703344d18c73c4fc4aaa807f125
#
_entry.id   5bb8e703344d18c73c4fc4aaa807f125
#
_cell.length_a   1.000
_cell.length_b   1.000
_cell.length_c   1.000
_cell.angle_alpha   90.00
_cell.angle_beta   90.00
_cell.angle_gamma   90.00
#
_symmetry.space_group_name_H-M   'P 1'
#
loop_
_entity.id
_entity.type
_entity.pdbx_description
1 polymer ?
#
loop_
_entity_poly.entity_id
_entity_poly.type
_entity_poly.pdbx_seq_one_letter_code
_entity_poly.pdbx_strand_id
1 'polypeptide(L)'
;MPFGLKNTGATYQRLVNQMFSKQIGRNVEVFVDDMLVKSKEEESHLDDLRETFNTLRQYSIKLNPSKCAFGVSSGKFLGFMVSQRVIEANPKKVRAILEMSSAKVVKKVQSLTGRVATLNRFVSKVIDKCLPFFKTLKKAFVWTEECQTAFQELKHYLSNPPLLSPSKEGDDLFLYLAVFVNAVNATLIREENRI
;
A
#
# COMPACT_ATOMS: atom_id res chain seq x y z
N MET A 1 11.59 -14.86 -16.61
CA MET A 1 10.45 -15.79 -16.70
C MET A 1 9.54 -15.38 -17.85
N PRO A 2 8.94 -16.31 -18.59
CA PRO A 2 8.00 -15.96 -19.66
C PRO A 2 6.78 -15.22 -19.12
N PHE A 3 6.32 -14.21 -19.83
CA PHE A 3 5.09 -13.51 -19.51
C PHE A 3 3.86 -14.40 -19.77
N GLY A 4 2.80 -14.21 -18.99
CA GLY A 4 1.50 -14.88 -19.21
C GLY A 4 1.26 -16.17 -18.42
N LEU A 5 2.25 -16.66 -17.68
CA LEU A 5 2.03 -17.80 -16.78
C LEU A 5 1.30 -17.36 -15.51
N LYS A 6 0.20 -18.05 -15.14
CA LYS A 6 -0.64 -17.69 -13.98
C LYS A 6 0.13 -17.71 -12.63
N ASN A 7 1.15 -18.53 -12.50
CA ASN A 7 1.94 -18.72 -11.28
C ASN A 7 3.29 -18.00 -11.29
N THR A 8 3.57 -17.13 -12.28
CA THR A 8 4.86 -16.44 -12.41
C THR A 8 5.21 -15.67 -11.15
N GLY A 9 4.30 -14.89 -10.60
CA GLY A 9 4.53 -14.11 -9.37
C GLY A 9 4.86 -14.98 -8.17
N ALA A 10 4.12 -16.07 -7.95
CA ALA A 10 4.37 -16.98 -6.83
C ALA A 10 5.70 -17.73 -6.97
N THR A 11 6.08 -18.12 -8.18
CA THR A 11 7.37 -18.78 -8.44
C THR A 11 8.53 -17.80 -8.24
N TYR A 12 8.39 -16.57 -8.72
CA TYR A 12 9.39 -15.53 -8.50
C TYR A 12 9.54 -15.21 -7.01
N GLN A 13 8.44 -15.05 -6.28
CA GLN A 13 8.48 -14.81 -4.83
C GLN A 13 9.19 -15.95 -4.08
N ARG A 14 8.98 -17.20 -4.46
CA ARG A 14 9.70 -18.34 -3.88
C ARG A 14 11.20 -18.25 -4.09
N LEU A 15 11.62 -17.94 -5.33
CA LEU A 15 13.02 -17.74 -5.65
C LEU A 15 13.64 -16.64 -4.79
N VAL A 16 12.99 -15.50 -4.71
CA VAL A 16 13.48 -14.35 -3.95
C VAL A 16 13.53 -14.67 -2.45
N ASN A 17 12.53 -15.35 -1.90
CA ASN A 17 12.53 -15.77 -0.50
C ASN A 17 13.71 -16.71 -0.19
N GLN A 18 14.07 -17.59 -1.13
CA GLN A 18 15.22 -18.47 -0.99
C GLN A 18 16.53 -17.69 -1.07
N MET A 19 16.66 -16.77 -2.04
CA MET A 19 17.86 -15.96 -2.25
C MET A 19 18.18 -15.10 -1.04
N PHE A 20 17.17 -14.43 -0.49
CA PHE A 20 17.31 -13.48 0.60
C PHE A 20 16.90 -14.06 1.96
N SER A 21 16.89 -15.39 2.10
CA SER A 21 16.42 -16.06 3.34
C SER A 21 17.10 -15.60 4.62
N LYS A 22 18.38 -15.16 4.53
CA LYS A 22 19.15 -14.62 5.66
C LYS A 22 19.01 -13.12 5.88
N GLN A 23 18.38 -12.41 4.93
CA GLN A 23 18.29 -10.95 4.88
C GLN A 23 16.85 -10.45 5.06
N ILE A 24 15.85 -11.24 4.63
CA ILE A 24 14.43 -10.89 4.80
C ILE A 24 14.10 -10.74 6.28
N GLY A 25 13.43 -9.63 6.62
CA GLY A 25 13.10 -9.25 8.00
C GLY A 25 14.23 -8.53 8.74
N ARG A 26 15.47 -8.67 8.30
CA ARG A 26 16.64 -7.97 8.86
C ARG A 26 16.90 -6.66 8.14
N ASN A 27 17.43 -6.71 6.94
CA ASN A 27 17.84 -5.54 6.15
C ASN A 27 17.21 -5.50 4.75
N VAL A 28 16.47 -6.53 4.34
CA VAL A 28 15.81 -6.61 3.03
C VAL A 28 14.34 -6.99 3.20
N GLU A 29 13.46 -6.27 2.51
CA GLU A 29 12.08 -6.67 2.29
C GLU A 29 11.86 -6.80 0.79
N VAL A 30 11.26 -7.91 0.37
CA VAL A 30 10.98 -8.16 -1.05
C VAL A 30 9.58 -8.69 -1.25
N PHE A 31 8.89 -8.12 -2.21
CA PHE A 31 7.59 -8.60 -2.65
C PHE A 31 7.49 -8.51 -4.17
N VAL A 32 7.53 -9.66 -4.82
CA VAL A 32 7.56 -9.80 -6.28
C VAL A 32 8.68 -8.90 -6.86
N ASP A 33 8.36 -7.88 -7.62
CA ASP A 33 9.33 -6.99 -8.29
C ASP A 33 9.86 -5.85 -7.39
N ASP A 34 9.19 -5.57 -6.27
CA ASP A 34 9.57 -4.48 -5.37
C ASP A 34 10.55 -4.97 -4.29
N MET A 35 11.70 -4.31 -4.18
CA MET A 35 12.73 -4.59 -3.18
C MET A 35 13.05 -3.33 -2.39
N LEU A 36 13.10 -3.46 -1.07
CA LEU A 36 13.49 -2.41 -0.13
C LEU A 36 14.68 -2.89 0.69
N VAL A 37 15.78 -2.16 0.64
CA VAL A 37 16.91 -2.34 1.54
C VAL A 37 16.82 -1.28 2.64
N LYS A 38 16.80 -1.72 3.89
CA LYS A 38 16.70 -0.87 5.08
C LYS A 38 17.86 -1.14 6.02
N SER A 39 18.28 -0.14 6.76
CA SER A 39 19.32 -0.27 7.77
C SER A 39 18.87 0.41 9.05
N LYS A 40 19.30 -0.09 10.21
CA LYS A 40 19.01 0.53 11.50
C LYS A 40 19.84 1.79 11.69
N GLU A 41 21.11 1.72 11.30
CA GLU A 41 22.09 2.80 11.40
C GLU A 41 22.48 3.25 9.98
N GLU A 42 22.69 4.54 9.80
CA GLU A 42 23.10 5.12 8.52
C GLU A 42 24.45 4.58 8.07
N GLU A 43 25.38 4.40 9.02
CA GLU A 43 26.74 3.91 8.78
C GLU A 43 26.75 2.47 8.23
N SER A 44 25.82 1.62 8.66
CA SER A 44 25.72 0.22 8.22
C SER A 44 25.08 0.06 6.84
N HIS A 45 24.47 1.13 6.29
CA HIS A 45 23.67 1.04 5.07
C HIS A 45 24.49 0.60 3.85
N LEU A 46 25.74 1.02 3.74
CA LEU A 46 26.62 0.60 2.65
C LEU A 46 26.96 -0.89 2.72
N ASP A 47 27.12 -1.43 3.90
CA ASP A 47 27.41 -2.87 4.08
C ASP A 47 26.16 -3.72 3.80
N ASP A 48 24.98 -3.27 4.24
CA ASP A 48 23.70 -3.90 3.91
C ASP A 48 23.43 -3.92 2.40
N LEU A 49 23.73 -2.81 1.71
CA LEU A 49 23.67 -2.74 0.25
C LEU A 49 24.69 -3.68 -0.43
N ARG A 50 25.92 -3.73 0.08
CA ARG A 50 26.97 -4.61 -0.44
C ARG A 50 26.56 -6.08 -0.32
N GLU A 51 26.05 -6.47 0.83
CA GLU A 51 25.51 -7.82 1.06
C GLU A 51 24.38 -8.15 0.08
N THR A 52 23.43 -7.22 -0.09
CA THR A 52 22.31 -7.37 -1.02
C THR A 52 22.80 -7.52 -2.48
N PHE A 53 23.74 -6.68 -2.91
CA PHE A 53 24.30 -6.78 -4.25
C PHE A 53 25.09 -8.06 -4.47
N ASN A 54 25.79 -8.56 -3.47
CA ASN A 54 26.50 -9.85 -3.57
C ASN A 54 25.51 -11.00 -3.76
N THR A 55 24.39 -11.00 -3.03
CA THR A 55 23.30 -11.97 -3.22
C THR A 55 22.74 -11.89 -4.64
N LEU A 56 22.44 -10.70 -5.14
CA LEU A 56 21.94 -10.52 -6.52
C LEU A 56 22.94 -11.03 -7.58
N ARG A 57 24.24 -10.76 -7.40
CA ARG A 57 25.30 -11.27 -8.30
C ARG A 57 25.39 -12.78 -8.29
N GLN A 58 25.31 -13.39 -7.12
CA GLN A 58 25.34 -14.85 -6.97
C GLN A 58 24.23 -15.54 -7.78
N TYR A 59 23.06 -14.93 -7.84
CA TYR A 59 21.92 -15.45 -8.60
C TYR A 59 21.77 -14.83 -10.00
N SER A 60 22.76 -14.07 -10.47
CA SER A 60 22.79 -13.42 -11.79
C SER A 60 21.58 -12.53 -12.07
N ILE A 61 21.00 -11.92 -11.03
CA ILE A 61 19.87 -10.98 -11.15
C ILE A 61 20.40 -9.59 -11.48
N LYS A 62 19.81 -8.96 -12.48
CA LYS A 62 20.12 -7.60 -12.91
C LYS A 62 19.02 -6.63 -12.45
N LEU A 63 19.44 -5.52 -11.87
CA LEU A 63 18.56 -4.41 -11.53
C LEU A 63 18.47 -3.43 -12.70
N ASN A 64 17.34 -2.73 -12.78
CA ASN A 64 17.20 -1.60 -13.70
C ASN A 64 17.56 -0.30 -12.95
N PRO A 65 18.73 0.33 -13.23
CA PRO A 65 19.16 1.51 -12.48
C PRO A 65 18.18 2.69 -12.54
N SER A 66 17.46 2.84 -13.65
CA SER A 66 16.48 3.93 -13.81
C SER A 66 15.26 3.81 -12.91
N LYS A 67 15.03 2.64 -12.30
CA LYS A 67 13.95 2.36 -11.36
C LYS A 67 14.43 2.26 -9.91
N CYS A 68 15.73 2.32 -9.68
CA CYS A 68 16.31 2.26 -8.35
C CYS A 68 16.48 3.66 -7.77
N ALA A 69 16.24 3.80 -6.48
CA ALA A 69 16.56 4.98 -5.70
C ALA A 69 17.46 4.56 -4.54
N PHE A 70 18.55 5.27 -4.30
CA PHE A 70 19.54 4.99 -3.27
C PHE A 70 19.74 6.20 -2.37
N GLY A 71 20.07 5.97 -1.09
CA GLY A 71 20.38 7.04 -0.14
C GLY A 71 19.18 7.98 0.12
N VAL A 72 17.96 7.44 0.11
CA VAL A 72 16.74 8.20 0.33
C VAL A 72 16.18 7.93 1.72
N SER A 73 15.68 8.96 2.39
CA SER A 73 15.04 8.84 3.71
C SER A 73 13.65 8.19 3.66
N SER A 74 13.04 8.14 2.48
CA SER A 74 11.77 7.46 2.23
C SER A 74 11.75 6.86 0.83
N GLY A 75 11.12 5.70 0.71
CA GLY A 75 11.02 4.96 -0.53
C GLY A 75 9.61 4.50 -0.84
N LYS A 76 9.36 4.25 -2.11
CA LYS A 76 8.12 3.67 -2.57
C LYS A 76 8.21 2.14 -2.49
N PHE A 77 7.35 1.53 -1.69
CA PHE A 77 7.27 0.08 -1.54
C PHE A 77 5.82 -0.39 -1.48
N LEU A 78 5.46 -1.40 -2.26
CA LEU A 78 4.08 -1.92 -2.37
C LEU A 78 3.02 -0.86 -2.67
N GLY A 79 3.42 0.21 -3.36
CA GLY A 79 2.52 1.31 -3.67
C GLY A 79 2.25 2.29 -2.54
N PHE A 80 2.98 2.19 -1.42
CA PHE A 80 3.00 3.13 -0.29
C PHE A 80 4.30 3.93 -0.29
N MET A 81 4.30 5.03 0.44
CA MET A 81 5.54 5.71 0.82
C MET A 81 5.94 5.21 2.20
N VAL A 82 7.12 4.63 2.31
CA VAL A 82 7.66 4.06 3.56
C VAL A 82 8.84 4.90 3.99
N SER A 83 8.80 5.39 5.20
CA SER A 83 9.90 6.06 5.89
C SER A 83 10.24 5.34 7.19
N GLN A 84 11.26 5.79 7.90
CA GLN A 84 11.64 5.22 9.19
C GLN A 84 10.51 5.30 10.23
N ARG A 85 9.68 6.34 10.18
CA ARG A 85 8.68 6.65 11.22
C ARG A 85 7.27 6.26 10.84
N VAL A 86 6.93 6.35 9.57
CA VAL A 86 5.53 6.24 9.12
C VAL A 86 5.41 5.58 7.75
N ILE A 87 4.24 5.01 7.51
CA ILE A 87 3.80 4.55 6.20
C ILE A 87 2.68 5.48 5.75
N GLU A 88 2.85 6.09 4.58
CA GLU A 88 1.95 7.08 4.01
C GLU A 88 1.27 6.56 2.74
N ALA A 89 0.06 7.08 2.50
CA ALA A 89 -0.59 6.90 1.21
C ALA A 89 0.25 7.54 0.10
N ASN A 90 0.41 6.85 -1.03
CA ASN A 90 1.15 7.40 -2.15
C ASN A 90 0.49 8.69 -2.67
N PRO A 91 1.18 9.86 -2.62
CA PRO A 91 0.60 11.15 -3.00
C PRO A 91 0.03 11.18 -4.42
N LYS A 92 0.65 10.43 -5.36
CA LYS A 92 0.14 10.32 -6.74
C LYS A 92 -1.22 9.60 -6.80
N LYS A 93 -1.43 8.58 -5.96
CA LYS A 93 -2.71 7.86 -5.89
C LYS A 93 -3.80 8.73 -5.25
N VAL A 94 -3.46 9.45 -4.19
CA VAL A 94 -4.36 10.40 -3.53
C VAL A 94 -4.76 11.51 -4.50
N ARG A 95 -3.78 12.18 -5.12
CA ARG A 95 -4.00 13.24 -6.09
C ARG A 95 -4.90 12.79 -7.25
N ALA A 96 -4.70 11.56 -7.76
CA ALA A 96 -5.52 11.02 -8.83
C ALA A 96 -7.01 10.90 -8.48
N ILE A 97 -7.37 10.84 -7.19
CA ILE A 97 -8.77 10.90 -6.74
C ILE A 97 -9.20 12.36 -6.51
N LEU A 98 -8.34 13.18 -5.91
CA LEU A 98 -8.64 14.60 -5.63
C LEU A 98 -8.92 15.39 -6.91
N GLU A 99 -8.15 15.15 -7.98
CA GLU A 99 -8.29 15.80 -9.28
C GLU A 99 -9.43 15.21 -10.13
N MET A 100 -10.04 14.11 -9.69
CA MET A 100 -11.09 13.45 -10.43
C MET A 100 -12.38 14.29 -10.44
N SER A 101 -12.98 14.50 -11.61
CA SER A 101 -14.33 15.07 -11.72
C SER A 101 -15.40 14.06 -11.29
N SER A 102 -16.61 14.52 -10.95
CA SER A 102 -17.76 13.66 -10.61
C SER A 102 -17.93 12.52 -11.62
N ALA A 103 -18.16 11.33 -11.11
CA ALA A 103 -18.14 10.10 -11.89
C ALA A 103 -19.51 9.85 -12.57
N LYS A 104 -19.90 10.72 -13.50
CA LYS A 104 -21.21 10.69 -14.19
C LYS A 104 -21.40 9.53 -15.17
N VAL A 105 -20.47 8.58 -15.26
CA VAL A 105 -20.56 7.38 -16.10
C VAL A 105 -19.99 6.17 -15.39
N VAL A 106 -20.51 4.97 -15.70
CA VAL A 106 -20.13 3.70 -15.06
C VAL A 106 -18.62 3.49 -15.00
N LYS A 107 -17.91 3.71 -16.11
CA LYS A 107 -16.45 3.55 -16.18
C LYS A 107 -15.69 4.46 -15.20
N LYS A 108 -16.19 5.68 -14.96
CA LYS A 108 -15.57 6.59 -13.98
C LYS A 108 -15.83 6.13 -12.54
N VAL A 109 -17.01 5.57 -12.24
CA VAL A 109 -17.29 4.97 -10.92
C VAL A 109 -16.42 3.75 -10.68
N GLN A 110 -16.29 2.87 -11.66
CA GLN A 110 -15.37 1.72 -11.57
C GLN A 110 -13.92 2.17 -11.37
N SER A 111 -13.49 3.21 -12.07
CA SER A 111 -12.16 3.80 -11.87
C SER A 111 -11.99 4.39 -10.47
N LEU A 112 -13.01 5.10 -9.95
CA LEU A 112 -13.00 5.65 -8.59
C LEU A 112 -12.90 4.54 -7.55
N THR A 113 -13.79 3.55 -7.60
CA THR A 113 -13.79 2.44 -6.64
C THR A 113 -12.49 1.62 -6.69
N GLY A 114 -11.94 1.40 -7.89
CA GLY A 114 -10.64 0.75 -8.06
C GLY A 114 -9.49 1.56 -7.45
N ARG A 115 -9.47 2.89 -7.60
CA ARG A 115 -8.47 3.76 -6.97
C ARG A 115 -8.60 3.76 -5.45
N VAL A 116 -9.82 3.86 -4.92
CA VAL A 116 -10.08 3.80 -3.47
C VAL A 116 -9.65 2.47 -2.89
N ALA A 117 -9.91 1.36 -3.57
CA ALA A 117 -9.46 0.03 -3.15
C ALA A 117 -7.93 -0.05 -2.97
N THR A 118 -7.14 0.69 -3.77
CA THR A 118 -5.68 0.74 -3.59
C THR A 118 -5.23 1.57 -2.37
N LEU A 119 -6.15 2.31 -1.75
CA LEU A 119 -5.94 3.15 -0.56
C LEU A 119 -6.71 2.64 0.66
N ASN A 120 -7.25 1.42 0.61
CA ASN A 120 -8.14 0.87 1.64
C ASN A 120 -7.56 0.94 3.07
N ARG A 121 -6.24 0.78 3.23
CA ARG A 121 -5.55 0.87 4.52
C ARG A 121 -5.59 2.28 5.14
N PHE A 122 -5.77 3.32 4.32
CA PHE A 122 -5.80 4.72 4.73
C PHE A 122 -7.22 5.29 4.78
N VAL A 123 -8.23 4.52 4.39
CA VAL A 123 -9.63 4.97 4.40
C VAL A 123 -10.40 4.15 5.41
N SER A 124 -10.68 4.76 6.58
CA SER A 124 -11.53 4.13 7.58
C SER A 124 -12.96 3.94 7.03
N LYS A 125 -13.58 2.80 7.34
CA LYS A 125 -14.94 2.45 6.89
C LYS A 125 -15.12 2.62 5.37
N VAL A 126 -14.12 2.18 4.61
CA VAL A 126 -14.09 2.34 3.13
C VAL A 126 -15.34 1.80 2.45
N ILE A 127 -15.91 0.70 2.95
CA ILE A 127 -17.11 0.07 2.38
C ILE A 127 -18.32 0.99 2.57
N ASP A 128 -18.53 1.57 3.76
CA ASP A 128 -19.64 2.47 4.03
C ASP A 128 -19.54 3.74 3.18
N LYS A 129 -18.33 4.32 3.10
CA LYS A 129 -18.07 5.52 2.26
C LYS A 129 -18.26 5.25 0.77
N CYS A 130 -18.03 4.02 0.31
CA CYS A 130 -18.18 3.63 -1.09
C CYS A 130 -19.54 2.97 -1.41
N LEU A 131 -20.39 2.72 -0.41
CA LEU A 131 -21.67 2.05 -0.59
C LEU A 131 -22.58 2.75 -1.63
N PRO A 132 -22.71 4.10 -1.66
CA PRO A 132 -23.48 4.78 -2.69
C PRO A 132 -22.98 4.45 -4.11
N PHE A 133 -21.67 4.38 -4.30
CA PHE A 133 -21.07 4.06 -5.61
C PHE A 133 -21.36 2.61 -6.03
N PHE A 134 -21.31 1.66 -5.11
CA PHE A 134 -21.62 0.26 -5.40
C PHE A 134 -23.10 0.05 -5.71
N LYS A 135 -24.01 0.79 -5.05
CA LYS A 135 -25.44 0.76 -5.34
C LYS A 135 -25.72 1.18 -6.79
N THR A 136 -25.04 2.21 -7.29
CA THR A 136 -25.23 2.70 -8.66
C THR A 136 -24.70 1.75 -9.72
N LEU A 137 -23.74 0.88 -9.40
CA LEU A 137 -23.20 -0.12 -10.32
C LEU A 137 -24.12 -1.34 -10.49
N LYS A 138 -25.03 -1.59 -9.53
CA LYS A 138 -25.94 -2.76 -9.53
C LYS A 138 -27.26 -2.54 -10.26
N LYS A 139 -27.66 -1.29 -10.53
CA LYS A 139 -28.92 -0.89 -11.16
C LYS A 139 -28.65 -0.07 -12.41
N ALA A 140 -29.73 0.40 -13.08
CA ALA A 140 -29.58 1.41 -14.13
C ALA A 140 -28.78 2.59 -13.55
N PHE A 141 -27.63 2.88 -14.17
CA PHE A 141 -26.67 3.84 -13.62
C PHE A 141 -27.27 5.24 -13.54
N VAL A 142 -27.39 5.77 -12.33
CA VAL A 142 -27.77 7.17 -12.07
C VAL A 142 -26.83 7.72 -11.00
N TRP A 143 -26.13 8.82 -11.31
CA TRP A 143 -25.33 9.55 -10.32
C TRP A 143 -26.25 10.43 -9.47
N THR A 144 -26.51 10.00 -8.24
CA THR A 144 -27.42 10.66 -7.31
C THR A 144 -26.70 11.72 -6.48
N GLU A 145 -27.48 12.57 -5.77
CA GLU A 145 -26.95 13.53 -4.80
C GLU A 145 -26.21 12.82 -3.66
N GLU A 146 -26.71 11.65 -3.21
CA GLU A 146 -26.02 10.80 -2.23
C GLU A 146 -24.59 10.42 -2.70
N CYS A 147 -24.44 10.08 -3.98
CA CYS A 147 -23.13 9.79 -4.58
C CYS A 147 -22.24 11.04 -4.63
N GLN A 148 -22.82 12.20 -4.94
CA GLN A 148 -22.06 13.44 -4.99
C GLN A 148 -21.53 13.84 -3.61
N THR A 149 -22.37 13.74 -2.58
CA THR A 149 -21.99 14.02 -1.19
C THR A 149 -20.89 13.05 -0.73
N ALA A 150 -21.09 11.74 -0.89
CA ALA A 150 -20.10 10.73 -0.54
C ALA A 150 -18.76 10.94 -1.27
N PHE A 151 -18.80 11.41 -2.52
CA PHE A 151 -17.59 11.72 -3.28
C PHE A 151 -16.84 12.94 -2.73
N GLN A 152 -17.55 13.98 -2.31
CA GLN A 152 -16.94 15.18 -1.67
C GLN A 152 -16.35 14.84 -0.29
N GLU A 153 -17.09 14.09 0.52
CA GLU A 153 -16.59 13.61 1.82
C GLU A 153 -15.33 12.74 1.67
N LEU A 154 -15.31 11.86 0.68
CA LEU A 154 -14.13 11.05 0.38
C LEU A 154 -12.94 11.90 -0.01
N LYS A 155 -13.12 12.92 -0.86
CA LYS A 155 -12.07 13.86 -1.22
C LYS A 155 -11.57 14.65 -0.01
N HIS A 156 -12.48 15.17 0.80
CA HIS A 156 -12.13 15.89 2.02
C HIS A 156 -11.29 15.00 2.96
N TYR A 157 -11.71 13.76 3.17
CA TYR A 157 -10.97 12.79 3.98
C TYR A 157 -9.56 12.52 3.41
N LEU A 158 -9.45 12.34 2.10
CA LEU A 158 -8.17 12.06 1.44
C LEU A 158 -7.25 13.29 1.31
N SER A 159 -7.75 14.49 1.57
CA SER A 159 -6.89 15.69 1.64
C SER A 159 -5.91 15.62 2.81
N ASN A 160 -6.29 14.92 3.90
CA ASN A 160 -5.44 14.68 5.08
C ASN A 160 -5.54 13.18 5.46
N PRO A 161 -4.93 12.29 4.66
CA PRO A 161 -5.00 10.86 4.93
C PRO A 161 -4.25 10.53 6.23
N PRO A 162 -4.76 9.56 7.03
CA PRO A 162 -4.08 9.15 8.25
C PRO A 162 -2.71 8.55 7.93
N LEU A 163 -1.77 8.76 8.83
CA LEU A 163 -0.47 8.11 8.82
C LEU A 163 -0.57 6.76 9.54
N LEU A 164 0.11 5.75 9.01
CA LEU A 164 0.24 4.45 9.68
C LEU A 164 1.59 4.40 10.35
N SER A 165 1.60 4.20 11.66
CA SER A 165 2.82 4.01 12.44
C SER A 165 3.19 2.53 12.49
N PRO A 166 4.47 2.18 12.37
CA PRO A 166 4.94 0.82 12.61
C PRO A 166 4.77 0.45 14.09
N SER A 167 4.47 -0.81 14.38
CA SER A 167 4.56 -1.35 15.72
C SER A 167 6.02 -1.47 16.14
N LYS A 168 6.29 -1.33 17.44
CA LYS A 168 7.58 -1.59 18.05
C LYS A 168 7.54 -2.96 18.74
N GLU A 169 8.70 -3.57 18.92
CA GLU A 169 8.81 -4.79 19.69
C GLU A 169 8.39 -4.53 21.15
N GLY A 170 7.45 -5.35 21.65
CA GLY A 170 6.88 -5.17 23.00
C GLY A 170 5.61 -4.30 23.04
N ASP A 171 5.15 -3.71 21.93
CA ASP A 171 3.88 -2.99 21.90
C ASP A 171 2.69 -3.94 22.05
N ASP A 172 1.71 -3.56 22.87
CA ASP A 172 0.41 -4.22 22.89
C ASP A 172 -0.40 -3.80 21.67
N LEU A 173 -0.87 -4.78 20.92
CA LEU A 173 -1.69 -4.57 19.72
C LEU A 173 -3.12 -5.01 19.98
N PHE A 174 -4.07 -4.12 19.70
CA PHE A 174 -5.50 -4.35 19.86
C PHE A 174 -6.15 -4.59 18.51
N LEU A 175 -6.82 -5.73 18.34
CA LEU A 175 -7.58 -6.05 17.15
C LEU A 175 -9.05 -5.68 17.37
N TYR A 176 -9.51 -4.62 16.71
CA TYR A 176 -10.92 -4.23 16.70
C TYR A 176 -11.62 -4.87 15.50
N LEU A 177 -12.68 -5.61 15.79
CA LEU A 177 -13.54 -6.25 14.79
C LEU A 177 -14.89 -5.56 14.79
N ALA A 178 -15.33 -5.13 13.62
CA ALA A 178 -16.67 -4.59 13.41
C ALA A 178 -17.39 -5.42 12.36
N VAL A 179 -18.58 -5.92 12.73
CA VAL A 179 -19.42 -6.73 11.85
C VAL A 179 -20.67 -5.95 11.53
N PHE A 180 -20.91 -5.73 10.24
CA PHE A 180 -22.10 -5.08 9.70
C PHE A 180 -22.85 -6.07 8.82
N VAL A 181 -24.11 -5.76 8.52
CA VAL A 181 -24.97 -6.62 7.68
C VAL A 181 -24.32 -6.97 6.32
N ASN A 182 -23.52 -6.05 5.77
CA ASN A 182 -22.94 -6.17 4.43
C ASN A 182 -21.39 -6.22 4.42
N ALA A 183 -20.74 -6.13 5.59
CA ALA A 183 -19.29 -6.04 5.65
C ALA A 183 -18.72 -6.48 7.00
N VAL A 184 -17.53 -7.03 6.97
CA VAL A 184 -16.68 -7.23 8.16
C VAL A 184 -15.46 -6.34 8.01
N ASN A 185 -15.12 -5.61 9.05
CA ASN A 185 -13.93 -4.77 9.10
C ASN A 185 -13.06 -5.20 10.29
N ALA A 186 -11.76 -5.21 10.08
CA ALA A 186 -10.78 -5.47 11.11
C ALA A 186 -9.73 -4.35 11.10
N THR A 187 -9.44 -3.80 12.27
CA THR A 187 -8.43 -2.74 12.43
C THR A 187 -7.48 -3.13 13.55
N LEU A 188 -6.20 -3.18 13.25
CA LEU A 188 -5.15 -3.38 14.23
C LEU A 188 -4.65 -2.01 14.70
N ILE A 189 -4.69 -1.76 16.01
CA ILE A 189 -4.35 -0.48 16.63
C ILE A 189 -3.29 -0.71 17.70
N ARG A 190 -2.34 0.20 17.79
CA ARG A 190 -1.45 0.37 18.92
C ARG A 190 -1.91 1.60 19.70
N GLU A 191 -2.10 1.46 21.00
CA GLU A 191 -2.34 2.60 21.88
C GLU A 191 -1.00 3.16 22.35
N GLU A 192 -0.74 4.42 22.06
CA GLU A 192 0.33 5.16 22.73
C GLU A 192 -0.27 5.81 23.98
N ASN A 193 0.44 5.71 25.11
CA ASN A 193 0.02 6.34 26.36
C ASN A 193 -0.42 7.77 26.08
N ARG A 194 -1.71 8.04 26.30
CA ARG A 194 -2.26 9.40 26.29
C ARG A 194 -1.58 10.17 27.43
N ILE A 195 -0.76 11.17 27.05
CA ILE A 195 -0.31 12.23 27.94
C ILE A 195 -1.49 13.21 28.08
#